data_12a09f430b18d2178ea6864d517ecc4d
#
_entry.id   12a09f430b18d2178ea6864d517ecc4d
#
_cell.length_a   1.000
_cell.length_b   1.000
_cell.length_c   1.000
_cell.angle_alpha   90.00
_cell.angle_beta   90.00
_cell.angle_gamma   90.00
#
_symmetry.space_group_name_H-M   'P 1'
#
loop_
_entity.id
_entity.type
_entity.pdbx_description
1 polymer ?
#
loop_
_entity_poly.entity_id
_entity_poly.type
_entity_poly.pdbx_seq_one_letter_code
_entity_poly.pdbx_strand_id
1 'polypeptide(L)'
;MATSKSIALTFASLLFASSSALFAQEPTNQTTSATSRAKTDRSNLEVQVHLLVASPDAAAKGTVPQALQPFVRELRQSLPDANYSLAGTYTSRMKAGSTTENKGMVAAKLLMGQEYSGVASYYEYTMTVALATDGPGLTVEIPRFRFGLQLPLFTGMNPPKYDYHFTGITTELNLREATPTLAGTMTTIIPNQLLIVVISVRRTQ
;
A
#
# COMPACT_ATOMS: atom_id res chain seq x y z
N MET A 1 34.95 40.26 16.70
CA MET A 1 35.85 39.39 17.46
C MET A 1 35.12 38.08 17.76
N ALA A 2 35.40 37.06 17.01
CA ALA A 2 34.84 35.74 17.22
C ALA A 2 35.99 34.71 17.20
N THR A 3 36.23 34.08 18.32
CA THR A 3 37.31 33.11 18.54
C THR A 3 36.87 31.73 18.10
N SER A 4 37.52 31.19 17.08
CA SER A 4 37.43 29.83 16.62
C SER A 4 38.20 28.90 17.57
N LYS A 5 37.55 27.85 18.11
CA LYS A 5 38.19 26.76 18.83
C LYS A 5 38.29 25.52 17.94
N SER A 6 39.50 25.23 17.49
CA SER A 6 39.85 23.97 16.82
C SER A 6 39.96 22.84 17.83
N ILE A 7 39.25 21.73 17.56
CA ILE A 7 39.40 20.47 18.31
C ILE A 7 40.23 19.53 17.45
N ALA A 8 41.43 19.19 17.94
CA ALA A 8 42.31 18.19 17.34
C ALA A 8 41.88 16.79 17.79
N LEU A 9 41.59 15.92 16.82
CA LEU A 9 41.23 14.51 17.04
C LEU A 9 42.51 13.66 16.87
N THR A 10 43.01 13.07 17.97
CA THR A 10 44.19 12.21 17.99
C THR A 10 43.76 10.79 17.68
N PHE A 11 44.26 10.21 16.60
CA PHE A 11 44.11 8.80 16.24
C PHE A 11 45.16 7.97 16.98
N ALA A 12 44.70 7.06 17.87
CA ALA A 12 45.54 6.04 18.46
C ALA A 12 45.48 4.76 17.64
N SER A 13 46.60 4.40 17.00
CA SER A 13 46.78 3.16 16.28
C SER A 13 47.05 2.00 17.23
N LEU A 14 46.16 0.99 17.28
CA LEU A 14 46.38 -0.25 18.03
C LEU A 14 46.89 -1.34 17.05
N LEU A 15 48.15 -1.73 17.22
CA LEU A 15 48.75 -2.88 16.52
C LEU A 15 48.31 -4.16 17.25
N PHE A 16 47.57 -5.04 16.59
CA PHE A 16 47.30 -6.40 17.05
C PHE A 16 48.29 -7.39 16.40
N ALA A 17 49.09 -8.03 17.23
CA ALA A 17 49.98 -9.11 16.87
C ALA A 17 49.20 -10.39 16.58
N SER A 18 49.44 -10.98 15.41
CA SER A 18 48.82 -12.22 14.96
C SER A 18 49.54 -13.43 15.58
N SER A 19 48.88 -14.17 16.47
CA SER A 19 49.34 -15.48 16.94
C SER A 19 48.71 -16.59 16.07
N SER A 20 49.51 -17.23 15.24
CA SER A 20 49.08 -18.39 14.46
C SER A 20 49.06 -19.65 15.32
N ALA A 21 47.85 -20.10 15.70
CA ALA A 21 47.66 -21.43 16.30
C ALA A 21 47.27 -22.41 15.17
N LEU A 22 48.14 -23.37 14.90
CA LEU A 22 47.85 -24.55 14.10
C LEU A 22 46.86 -25.45 14.88
N PHE A 23 45.62 -25.49 14.48
CA PHE A 23 44.66 -26.51 14.90
C PHE A 23 44.56 -27.58 13.82
N ALA A 24 44.86 -28.82 14.23
CA ALA A 24 44.66 -30.03 13.42
C ALA A 24 43.18 -30.17 13.07
N GLN A 25 42.87 -30.26 11.78
CA GLN A 25 41.51 -30.54 11.29
C GLN A 25 41.19 -32.01 11.47
N GLU A 26 40.30 -32.30 12.38
CA GLU A 26 39.59 -33.57 12.46
C GLU A 26 38.53 -33.62 11.33
N PRO A 27 38.38 -34.74 10.59
CA PRO A 27 37.46 -34.82 9.49
C PRO A 27 36.02 -34.87 10.06
N THR A 28 35.39 -33.73 10.23
CA THR A 28 34.00 -33.63 10.58
C THR A 28 33.14 -34.06 9.40
N ASN A 29 32.48 -35.21 9.53
CA ASN A 29 31.41 -35.65 8.64
C ASN A 29 30.41 -34.50 8.45
N GLN A 30 30.51 -33.81 7.32
CA GLN A 30 29.47 -32.88 6.88
C GLN A 30 28.22 -33.70 6.55
N THR A 31 27.35 -33.85 7.54
CA THR A 31 25.94 -34.13 7.31
C THR A 31 25.42 -33.00 6.45
N THR A 32 25.33 -33.23 5.17
CA THR A 32 24.70 -32.31 4.21
C THR A 32 23.23 -32.19 4.62
N SER A 33 22.95 -31.27 5.54
CA SER A 33 21.59 -30.81 5.75
C SER A 33 21.11 -30.25 4.44
N ALA A 34 20.39 -31.08 3.68
CA ALA A 34 19.64 -30.65 2.52
C ALA A 34 18.69 -29.57 3.04
N THR A 35 19.13 -28.32 2.95
CA THR A 35 18.27 -27.17 3.13
C THR A 35 17.19 -27.31 2.05
N SER A 36 16.05 -27.89 2.45
CA SER A 36 14.84 -27.90 1.66
C SER A 36 14.57 -26.43 1.30
N ARG A 37 15.05 -26.03 0.12
CA ARG A 37 14.62 -24.76 -0.48
C ARG A 37 13.12 -24.87 -0.57
N ALA A 38 12.43 -24.23 0.36
CA ALA A 38 11.00 -24.06 0.31
C ALA A 38 10.68 -23.66 -1.13
N LYS A 39 9.95 -24.51 -1.83
CA LYS A 39 9.55 -24.28 -3.22
C LYS A 39 8.72 -23.01 -3.17
N THR A 40 9.35 -21.88 -3.47
CA THR A 40 8.68 -20.57 -3.48
C THR A 40 7.53 -20.71 -4.47
N ASP A 41 6.32 -20.84 -3.94
CA ASP A 41 5.11 -20.92 -4.76
C ASP A 41 5.03 -19.61 -5.56
N ARG A 42 5.36 -19.68 -6.84
CA ARG A 42 5.34 -18.54 -7.78
C ARG A 42 3.95 -18.36 -8.39
N SER A 43 2.92 -18.63 -7.63
CA SER A 43 1.55 -18.41 -8.07
C SER A 43 1.38 -17.00 -8.64
N ASN A 44 0.70 -16.91 -9.76
CA ASN A 44 0.27 -15.63 -10.30
C ASN A 44 -0.93 -15.16 -9.47
N LEU A 45 -0.86 -13.91 -9.05
CA LEU A 45 -1.91 -13.26 -8.27
C LEU A 45 -2.47 -12.09 -9.04
N GLU A 46 -3.78 -11.91 -8.97
CA GLU A 46 -4.45 -10.68 -9.37
C GLU A 46 -4.88 -9.95 -8.10
N VAL A 47 -4.38 -8.74 -7.94
CA VAL A 47 -4.72 -7.86 -6.83
C VAL A 47 -5.58 -6.73 -7.38
N GLN A 48 -6.72 -6.49 -6.73
CA GLN A 48 -7.62 -5.39 -7.04
C GLN A 48 -7.65 -4.42 -5.88
N VAL A 49 -7.37 -3.15 -6.17
CA VAL A 49 -7.48 -2.04 -5.23
C VAL A 49 -8.72 -1.25 -5.62
N HIS A 50 -9.69 -1.16 -4.72
CA HIS A 50 -10.91 -0.40 -4.92
C HIS A 50 -10.89 0.86 -4.08
N LEU A 51 -11.23 1.98 -4.67
CA LEU A 51 -11.40 3.26 -4.01
C LEU A 51 -12.90 3.57 -3.90
N LEU A 52 -13.42 3.52 -2.69
CA LEU A 52 -14.80 3.88 -2.39
C LEU A 52 -14.86 5.28 -1.78
N VAL A 53 -15.91 6.00 -2.10
CA VAL A 53 -16.30 7.25 -1.46
C VAL A 53 -17.47 6.96 -0.53
N ALA A 54 -17.37 7.38 0.72
CA ALA A 54 -18.46 7.39 1.68
C ALA A 54 -18.79 8.84 2.03
N SER A 55 -20.05 9.25 1.83
CA SER A 55 -20.52 10.60 2.08
C SER A 55 -21.96 10.58 2.60
N PRO A 56 -22.35 11.46 3.52
CA PRO A 56 -23.74 11.62 3.93
C PRO A 56 -24.62 12.22 2.81
N ASP A 57 -24.01 12.85 1.80
CA ASP A 57 -24.74 13.46 0.70
C ASP A 57 -25.41 12.39 -0.19
N ALA A 58 -26.74 12.51 -0.36
CA ALA A 58 -27.50 11.63 -1.23
C ALA A 58 -27.07 11.71 -2.72
N ALA A 59 -26.53 12.84 -3.16
CA ALA A 59 -25.98 13.01 -4.50
C ALA A 59 -24.72 12.16 -4.73
N ALA A 60 -24.01 11.77 -3.65
CA ALA A 60 -22.87 10.87 -3.72
C ALA A 60 -23.28 9.39 -3.88
N LYS A 61 -24.59 9.07 -3.90
CA LYS A 61 -25.08 7.71 -4.09
C LYS A 61 -24.69 7.22 -5.49
N GLY A 62 -23.78 6.27 -5.55
CA GLY A 62 -23.29 5.66 -6.78
C GLY A 62 -23.51 4.15 -6.80
N THR A 63 -23.02 3.52 -7.86
CA THR A 63 -23.07 2.08 -7.99
C THR A 63 -21.84 1.46 -7.32
N VAL A 64 -22.09 0.47 -6.44
CA VAL A 64 -21.05 -0.36 -5.85
C VAL A 64 -21.16 -1.76 -6.47
N PRO A 65 -20.06 -2.33 -7.00
CA PRO A 65 -20.05 -3.67 -7.58
C PRO A 65 -20.59 -4.73 -6.62
N GLN A 66 -21.25 -5.75 -7.16
CA GLN A 66 -21.85 -6.82 -6.37
C GLN A 66 -20.83 -7.52 -5.45
N ALA A 67 -19.59 -7.70 -5.91
CA ALA A 67 -18.51 -8.31 -5.12
C ALA A 67 -18.16 -7.51 -3.85
N LEU A 68 -18.42 -6.21 -3.82
CA LEU A 68 -18.17 -5.34 -2.66
C LEU A 68 -19.41 -5.13 -1.77
N GLN A 69 -20.58 -5.59 -2.17
CA GLN A 69 -21.82 -5.40 -1.40
C GLN A 69 -21.78 -5.99 0.01
N PRO A 70 -21.22 -7.20 0.23
CA PRO A 70 -21.07 -7.73 1.59
C PRO A 70 -20.22 -6.80 2.47
N PHE A 71 -19.08 -6.34 1.94
CA PHE A 71 -18.16 -5.43 2.62
C PHE A 71 -18.83 -4.07 2.95
N VAL A 72 -19.57 -3.49 2.01
CA VAL A 72 -20.31 -2.23 2.24
C VAL A 72 -21.41 -2.40 3.29
N ARG A 73 -22.02 -3.59 3.40
CA ARG A 73 -22.96 -3.90 4.48
C ARG A 73 -22.32 -3.84 5.86
N GLU A 74 -21.09 -4.35 5.99
CA GLU A 74 -20.34 -4.25 7.24
C GLU A 74 -19.97 -2.80 7.55
N LEU A 75 -19.53 -2.04 6.57
CA LEU A 75 -19.22 -0.61 6.73
C LEU A 75 -20.43 0.20 7.21
N ARG A 76 -21.65 -0.13 6.78
CA ARG A 76 -22.87 0.53 7.22
C ARG A 76 -23.18 0.33 8.69
N GLN A 77 -22.62 -0.68 9.34
CA GLN A 77 -22.76 -0.84 10.79
C GLN A 77 -21.97 0.26 11.54
N SER A 78 -20.86 0.71 10.96
CA SER A 78 -20.01 1.76 11.55
C SER A 78 -20.34 3.16 11.04
N LEU A 79 -20.86 3.26 9.82
CA LEU A 79 -21.19 4.51 9.12
C LEU A 79 -22.60 4.39 8.51
N PRO A 80 -23.67 4.37 9.34
CA PRO A 80 -25.05 4.05 8.90
C PRO A 80 -25.63 5.08 7.91
N ASP A 81 -25.28 6.35 8.08
CA ASP A 81 -25.84 7.46 7.28
C ASP A 81 -25.04 7.75 6.02
N ALA A 82 -23.99 6.97 5.74
CA ALA A 82 -23.17 7.19 4.57
C ALA A 82 -23.75 6.53 3.31
N ASN A 83 -23.72 7.27 2.21
CA ASN A 83 -23.91 6.77 0.86
C ASN A 83 -22.54 6.36 0.29
N TYR A 84 -22.49 5.20 -0.37
CA TYR A 84 -21.26 4.64 -0.91
C TYR A 84 -21.27 4.66 -2.43
N SER A 85 -20.15 5.06 -3.01
CA SER A 85 -19.93 4.99 -4.46
C SER A 85 -18.51 4.52 -4.76
N LEU A 86 -18.33 3.85 -5.90
CA LEU A 86 -17.01 3.42 -6.37
C LEU A 86 -16.39 4.56 -7.19
N ALA A 87 -15.24 5.08 -6.73
CA ALA A 87 -14.45 6.06 -7.46
C ALA A 87 -13.50 5.40 -8.48
N GLY A 88 -13.01 4.19 -8.20
CA GLY A 88 -12.16 3.46 -9.11
C GLY A 88 -11.82 2.05 -8.66
N THR A 89 -11.44 1.22 -9.63
CA THR A 89 -10.88 -0.12 -9.41
C THR A 89 -9.58 -0.23 -10.20
N TYR A 90 -8.52 -0.59 -9.54
CA TYR A 90 -7.18 -0.70 -10.10
C TYR A 90 -6.70 -2.13 -9.96
N THR A 91 -6.39 -2.77 -11.07
CA THR A 91 -6.00 -4.19 -11.09
C THR A 91 -4.53 -4.33 -11.44
N SER A 92 -3.80 -5.10 -10.66
CA SER A 92 -2.43 -5.52 -10.95
C SER A 92 -2.32 -7.03 -10.95
N ARG A 93 -1.54 -7.55 -11.89
CA ARG A 93 -1.13 -8.96 -11.90
C ARG A 93 0.33 -9.05 -11.52
N MET A 94 0.62 -9.92 -10.57
CA MET A 94 1.96 -10.06 -10.02
C MET A 94 2.24 -11.48 -9.55
N LYS A 95 3.51 -11.79 -9.38
CA LYS A 95 3.94 -13.05 -8.77
C LYS A 95 4.08 -12.87 -7.27
N ALA A 96 3.78 -13.92 -6.52
CA ALA A 96 4.13 -13.98 -5.11
C ALA A 96 5.63 -13.73 -4.91
N GLY A 97 5.97 -12.95 -3.90
CA GLY A 97 7.33 -12.50 -3.60
C GLY A 97 7.81 -11.30 -4.44
N SER A 98 6.96 -10.72 -5.30
CA SER A 98 7.31 -9.53 -6.08
C SER A 98 6.71 -8.25 -5.51
N THR A 99 7.31 -7.13 -5.90
CA THR A 99 6.78 -5.78 -5.65
C THR A 99 6.17 -5.23 -6.93
N THR A 100 5.04 -4.58 -6.82
CA THR A 100 4.40 -3.85 -7.93
C THR A 100 4.20 -2.39 -7.56
N GLU A 101 4.29 -1.54 -8.55
CA GLU A 101 3.93 -0.13 -8.49
C GLU A 101 2.92 0.15 -9.61
N ASN A 102 1.89 0.92 -9.30
CA ASN A 102 0.87 1.32 -10.27
C ASN A 102 0.51 2.79 -10.04
N LYS A 103 0.39 3.52 -11.13
CA LYS A 103 0.04 4.95 -11.14
C LYS A 103 -0.99 5.21 -12.24
N GLY A 104 -1.85 6.16 -12.01
CA GLY A 104 -2.85 6.54 -13.00
C GLY A 104 -3.69 7.74 -12.59
N MET A 105 -4.77 7.93 -13.32
CA MET A 105 -5.70 9.03 -13.08
C MET A 105 -7.01 8.52 -12.49
N VAL A 106 -7.61 9.34 -11.65
CA VAL A 106 -8.97 9.17 -11.13
C VAL A 106 -9.76 10.46 -11.38
N ALA A 107 -11.04 10.35 -11.64
CA ALA A 107 -11.88 11.51 -11.93
C ALA A 107 -11.99 12.40 -10.67
N ALA A 108 -11.42 13.60 -10.71
CA ALA A 108 -11.41 14.53 -9.59
C ALA A 108 -12.83 14.87 -9.10
N LYS A 109 -13.82 14.97 -10.00
CA LYS A 109 -15.21 15.25 -9.64
C LYS A 109 -15.82 14.25 -8.63
N LEU A 110 -15.38 12.98 -8.66
CA LEU A 110 -15.86 11.96 -7.72
C LEU A 110 -15.26 12.12 -6.32
N LEU A 111 -14.08 12.74 -6.24
CA LEU A 111 -13.32 12.91 -5.02
C LEU A 111 -13.49 14.30 -4.41
N MET A 112 -13.75 15.30 -5.25
CA MET A 112 -13.62 16.71 -4.92
C MET A 112 -14.89 17.53 -5.23
N GLY A 113 -15.87 16.97 -5.98
CA GLY A 113 -17.08 17.64 -6.41
C GLY A 113 -17.08 18.09 -7.86
N GLN A 114 -18.22 18.59 -8.33
CA GLN A 114 -18.46 18.92 -9.76
C GLN A 114 -17.60 20.08 -10.25
N GLU A 115 -17.21 20.99 -9.41
CA GLU A 115 -16.32 22.14 -9.73
C GLU A 115 -14.94 21.70 -10.23
N TYR A 116 -14.54 20.47 -9.93
CA TYR A 116 -13.30 19.86 -10.42
C TYR A 116 -13.50 19.01 -11.66
N SER A 117 -14.67 19.13 -12.33
CA SER A 117 -14.91 18.45 -13.60
C SER A 117 -13.91 18.90 -14.65
N GLY A 118 -13.19 17.93 -15.23
CA GLY A 118 -12.12 18.21 -16.22
C GLY A 118 -10.73 18.41 -15.64
N VAL A 119 -10.58 18.43 -14.30
CA VAL A 119 -9.26 18.44 -13.66
C VAL A 119 -8.87 16.99 -13.30
N ALA A 120 -7.61 16.64 -13.54
CA ALA A 120 -7.09 15.32 -13.21
C ALA A 120 -6.72 15.22 -11.73
N SER A 121 -7.07 14.11 -11.09
CA SER A 121 -6.44 13.63 -9.87
C SER A 121 -5.59 12.41 -10.19
N TYR A 122 -4.55 12.18 -9.44
CA TYR A 122 -3.65 11.06 -9.67
C TYR A 122 -3.63 10.12 -8.47
N TYR A 123 -3.58 8.82 -8.75
CA TYR A 123 -3.33 7.83 -7.72
C TYR A 123 -1.98 7.15 -7.96
N GLU A 124 -1.38 6.69 -6.89
CA GLU A 124 -0.27 5.77 -6.92
C GLU A 124 -0.42 4.73 -5.81
N TYR A 125 0.00 3.50 -6.08
CA TYR A 125 0.19 2.54 -5.01
C TYR A 125 1.40 1.64 -5.27
N THR A 126 1.98 1.21 -4.18
CA THR A 126 3.08 0.24 -4.16
C THR A 126 2.74 -0.84 -3.16
N MET A 127 2.95 -2.10 -3.53
CA MET A 127 2.78 -3.22 -2.63
C MET A 127 3.80 -4.33 -2.91
N THR A 128 4.17 -5.03 -1.86
CA THR A 128 4.90 -6.30 -1.91
C THR A 128 3.96 -7.37 -1.42
N VAL A 129 3.89 -8.50 -2.14
CA VAL A 129 2.97 -9.59 -1.80
C VAL A 129 3.76 -10.84 -1.48
N ALA A 130 3.50 -11.46 -0.33
CA ALA A 130 4.03 -12.76 0.07
C ALA A 130 2.87 -13.74 0.27
N LEU A 131 3.12 -15.04 0.05
CA LEU A 131 2.17 -16.07 0.41
C LEU A 131 2.46 -16.53 1.83
N ALA A 132 1.45 -16.50 2.69
CA ALA A 132 1.52 -17.18 3.97
C ALA A 132 1.26 -18.68 3.75
N THR A 133 2.15 -19.50 4.30
CA THR A 133 2.13 -20.97 4.13
C THR A 133 1.27 -21.68 5.16
N ASP A 134 0.76 -20.95 6.15
CA ASP A 134 0.16 -21.53 7.34
C ASP A 134 -1.38 -21.44 7.30
N GLY A 135 -2.04 -22.52 6.95
CA GLY A 135 -3.48 -22.68 7.13
C GLY A 135 -4.27 -23.20 5.92
N PRO A 136 -5.54 -23.54 6.12
CA PRO A 136 -6.43 -23.94 5.04
C PRO A 136 -6.84 -22.73 4.19
N GLY A 137 -6.50 -22.77 2.93
CA GLY A 137 -6.79 -21.70 1.96
C GLY A 137 -5.59 -20.80 1.66
N LEU A 138 -5.74 -19.95 0.64
CA LEU A 138 -4.72 -18.99 0.30
C LEU A 138 -4.83 -17.78 1.23
N THR A 139 -3.80 -17.60 2.04
CA THR A 139 -3.58 -16.35 2.79
C THR A 139 -2.42 -15.61 2.14
N VAL A 140 -2.59 -14.32 1.97
CA VAL A 140 -1.62 -13.44 1.33
C VAL A 140 -1.24 -12.36 2.32
N GLU A 141 0.05 -12.25 2.59
CA GLU A 141 0.61 -11.16 3.39
C GLU A 141 1.06 -10.03 2.45
N ILE A 142 0.70 -8.81 2.83
CA ILE A 142 1.21 -7.60 2.23
C ILE A 142 1.97 -6.85 3.33
N PRO A 143 3.28 -7.12 3.50
CA PRO A 143 4.08 -6.52 4.57
C PRO A 143 4.26 -5.01 4.41
N ARG A 144 3.96 -4.50 3.23
CA ARG A 144 3.94 -3.08 2.96
C ARG A 144 3.00 -2.76 1.82
N PHE A 145 1.93 -2.08 2.13
CA PHE A 145 1.02 -1.45 1.18
C PHE A 145 1.07 0.06 1.38
N ARG A 146 1.32 0.79 0.31
CA ARG A 146 1.23 2.25 0.27
C ARG A 146 0.28 2.64 -0.84
N PHE A 147 -0.68 3.48 -0.54
CA PHE A 147 -1.61 4.08 -1.49
C PHE A 147 -1.62 5.59 -1.29
N GLY A 148 -1.55 6.35 -2.37
CA GLY A 148 -1.56 7.80 -2.36
C GLY A 148 -2.45 8.40 -3.44
N LEU A 149 -2.96 9.58 -3.15
CA LEU A 149 -3.73 10.41 -4.06
C LEU A 149 -3.12 11.81 -4.11
N GLN A 150 -3.03 12.36 -5.32
CA GLN A 150 -2.72 13.77 -5.56
C GLN A 150 -4.02 14.45 -6.00
N LEU A 151 -4.55 15.29 -5.12
CA LEU A 151 -5.82 15.99 -5.30
C LEU A 151 -5.55 17.44 -5.67
N PRO A 152 -6.20 17.98 -6.72
CA PRO A 152 -6.05 19.38 -7.10
C PRO A 152 -6.76 20.27 -6.08
N LEU A 153 -6.06 21.29 -5.61
CA LEU A 153 -6.62 22.37 -4.80
C LEU A 153 -6.63 23.65 -5.62
N PHE A 154 -7.78 24.30 -5.68
CA PHE A 154 -7.94 25.56 -6.39
C PHE A 154 -7.26 26.69 -5.64
N THR A 155 -6.34 27.40 -6.29
CA THR A 155 -5.51 28.43 -5.66
C THR A 155 -5.61 29.80 -6.33
N GLY A 156 -6.29 29.94 -7.48
CA GLY A 156 -6.41 31.21 -8.19
C GLY A 156 -7.46 31.20 -9.31
N MET A 157 -8.00 32.37 -9.63
CA MET A 157 -9.19 32.51 -10.50
C MET A 157 -8.93 32.90 -11.96
N ASN A 158 -7.91 33.68 -12.28
CA ASN A 158 -7.74 34.17 -13.67
C ASN A 158 -6.28 34.11 -14.11
N PRO A 159 -5.85 33.09 -14.85
CA PRO A 159 -6.56 31.83 -15.19
C PRO A 159 -6.71 30.89 -13.99
N PRO A 160 -7.59 29.87 -14.04
CA PRO A 160 -7.72 28.89 -12.99
C PRO A 160 -6.38 28.21 -12.71
N LYS A 161 -5.93 28.25 -11.45
CA LYS A 161 -4.67 27.65 -10.99
C LYS A 161 -4.98 26.59 -9.94
N TYR A 162 -4.31 25.44 -10.06
CA TYR A 162 -4.44 24.32 -9.16
C TYR A 162 -3.06 23.93 -8.62
N ASP A 163 -2.97 23.77 -7.31
CA ASP A 163 -1.86 23.09 -6.65
C ASP A 163 -2.31 21.68 -6.27
N TYR A 164 -1.39 20.72 -6.18
CA TYR A 164 -1.73 19.36 -5.84
C TYR A 164 -1.37 19.03 -4.40
N HIS A 165 -2.36 18.56 -3.66
CA HIS A 165 -2.18 18.08 -2.29
C HIS A 165 -2.08 16.55 -2.30
N PHE A 166 -1.07 16.02 -1.61
CA PHE A 166 -0.90 14.59 -1.45
C PHE A 166 -1.56 14.11 -0.16
N THR A 167 -2.37 13.07 -0.26
CA THR A 167 -2.92 12.32 0.87
C THR A 167 -2.73 10.82 0.62
N GLY A 168 -2.56 10.02 1.67
CA GLY A 168 -2.32 8.59 1.49
C GLY A 168 -2.32 7.80 2.78
N ILE A 169 -2.19 6.49 2.62
CA ILE A 169 -2.07 5.50 3.71
C ILE A 169 -0.85 4.63 3.49
N THR A 170 -0.29 4.14 4.58
CA THR A 170 0.70 3.06 4.58
C THR A 170 0.28 2.06 5.65
N THR A 171 0.20 0.78 5.30
CA THR A 171 -0.29 -0.28 6.19
C THR A 171 0.29 -1.63 5.82
N GLU A 172 0.13 -2.59 6.72
CA GLU A 172 0.40 -4.01 6.54
C GLU A 172 -0.92 -4.77 6.56
N LEU A 173 -1.06 -5.81 5.73
CA LEU A 173 -2.31 -6.52 5.56
C LEU A 173 -2.11 -8.02 5.47
N ASN A 174 -3.05 -8.76 6.05
CA ASN A 174 -3.23 -10.18 5.85
C ASN A 174 -4.58 -10.41 5.17
N LEU A 175 -4.55 -10.94 3.95
CA LEU A 175 -5.71 -11.10 3.10
C LEU A 175 -6.06 -12.57 2.94
N ARG A 176 -7.36 -12.88 2.94
CA ARG A 176 -7.87 -14.15 2.44
C ARG A 176 -8.25 -14.02 0.98
N GLU A 177 -8.04 -15.08 0.21
CA GLU A 177 -8.40 -15.12 -1.20
C GLU A 177 -9.87 -14.72 -1.42
N ALA A 178 -10.09 -13.89 -2.44
CA ALA A 178 -11.40 -13.39 -2.87
C ALA A 178 -12.21 -12.61 -1.79
N THR A 179 -11.58 -12.26 -0.66
CA THR A 179 -12.23 -11.52 0.42
C THR A 179 -11.80 -10.06 0.37
N PRO A 180 -12.72 -9.11 0.10
CA PRO A 180 -12.41 -7.68 0.20
C PRO A 180 -12.04 -7.29 1.63
N THR A 181 -10.90 -6.63 1.81
CA THR A 181 -10.36 -6.24 3.11
C THR A 181 -10.10 -4.73 3.13
N LEU A 182 -10.45 -4.07 4.23
CA LEU A 182 -10.15 -2.66 4.45
C LEU A 182 -8.64 -2.46 4.57
N ALA A 183 -8.05 -1.67 3.67
CA ALA A 183 -6.66 -1.25 3.78
C ALA A 183 -6.51 0.03 4.62
N GLY A 184 -7.49 0.92 4.56
CA GLY A 184 -7.52 2.12 5.37
C GLY A 184 -8.50 3.16 4.84
N THR A 185 -8.58 4.28 5.56
CA THR A 185 -9.44 5.40 5.22
C THR A 185 -8.65 6.70 5.16
N MET A 186 -9.09 7.63 4.32
CA MET A 186 -8.52 8.96 4.16
C MET A 186 -9.65 9.99 4.14
N THR A 187 -9.40 11.17 4.64
CA THR A 187 -10.30 12.31 4.50
C THR A 187 -10.05 13.03 3.17
N THR A 188 -11.08 13.68 2.64
CA THR A 188 -10.97 14.61 1.51
C THR A 188 -11.09 16.05 2.01
N ILE A 189 -11.01 17.01 1.10
CA ILE A 189 -11.34 18.41 1.40
C ILE A 189 -12.86 18.63 1.55
N ILE A 190 -13.69 17.68 1.08
CA ILE A 190 -15.14 17.75 1.23
C ILE A 190 -15.48 17.34 2.67
N PRO A 191 -16.18 18.19 3.43
CA PRO A 191 -16.56 17.87 4.80
C PRO A 191 -17.39 16.58 4.87
N ASN A 192 -17.13 15.76 5.89
CA ASN A 192 -17.82 14.48 6.14
C ASN A 192 -17.73 13.45 5.02
N GLN A 193 -16.80 13.61 4.08
CA GLN A 193 -16.50 12.62 3.06
C GLN A 193 -15.25 11.82 3.44
N LEU A 194 -15.35 10.50 3.34
CA LEU A 194 -14.23 9.57 3.53
C LEU A 194 -13.93 8.84 2.23
N LEU A 195 -12.66 8.66 1.97
CA LEU A 195 -12.16 7.72 0.97
C LEU A 195 -11.77 6.43 1.68
N ILE A 196 -12.25 5.31 1.17
CA ILE A 196 -12.04 3.99 1.74
C ILE A 196 -11.28 3.16 0.71
N VAL A 197 -10.10 2.69 1.08
CA VAL A 197 -9.29 1.82 0.24
C VAL A 197 -9.53 0.37 0.65
N VAL A 198 -9.96 -0.43 -0.31
CA VAL A 198 -10.28 -1.85 -0.14
C VAL A 198 -9.41 -2.67 -1.08
N ILE A 199 -8.85 -3.75 -0.59
CA ILE A 199 -8.02 -4.66 -1.38
C ILE A 199 -8.65 -6.04 -1.41
N SER A 200 -8.62 -6.68 -2.57
CA SER A 200 -8.89 -8.09 -2.73
C SER A 200 -7.82 -8.76 -3.57
N VAL A 201 -7.59 -10.03 -3.32
CA VAL A 201 -6.58 -10.83 -4.02
C VAL A 201 -7.19 -12.16 -4.47
N ARG A 202 -6.82 -12.62 -5.66
CA ARG A 202 -7.18 -13.95 -6.16
C ARG A 202 -6.03 -14.58 -6.94
N ARG A 203 -5.95 -15.89 -6.94
CA ARG A 203 -5.07 -16.62 -7.87
C ARG A 203 -5.58 -16.47 -9.29
N THR A 204 -4.63 -16.34 -10.22
CA THR A 204 -4.91 -16.49 -11.65
C THR A 204 -4.26 -17.77 -12.14
N GLN A 205 -5.02 -18.53 -12.92
CA GLN A 205 -4.51 -19.72 -13.62
C GLN A 205 -3.52 -19.35 -14.70
#